data_66b19e94c1b7798501e2cef2821e5cf1
#
_entry.id   66b19e94c1b7798501e2cef2821e5cf1
#
_cell.length_a   1.000
_cell.length_b   1.000
_cell.length_c   1.000
_cell.angle_alpha   90.00
_cell.angle_beta   90.00
_cell.angle_gamma   90.00
#
_symmetry.space_group_name_H-M   'P 1'
#
loop_
_entity.id
_entity.type
_entity.pdbx_description
1 polymer ?
#
loop_
_entity_poly.entity_id
_entity_poly.type
_entity_poly.pdbx_seq_one_letter_code
_entity_poly.pdbx_strand_id
1 'polypeptide(L)'
;MKENEDFLYEAFQAKDTRFDGRYFVGISSTKIYCRPTCRAKRPKRENCTFFSSAAEAEQAGYRPCLLCRPELAPGNAIIDASSSLAQKVAQLMSEHCGDGQSVTEIAQKLGCTDRHLRRVFFAEYHVSPIQYLQTCRLLLAKNLLTDTGLSVLDVAMAAGFGSLRRLNDLFQRRYHLSPTALRKNAAGGAKQAHGITVALGYHPPYEWEKMLEFLAKRAIPGVEMVLEGAYLRTVRLKGRDGKKYCGWIRVQNYPKKNAVAVTLSDALIPVLSQVLARVRALFDLCAEPNVIYEKLQTINQICPGACVLGLRVPGCFQPFEMAVRAVLGQQITVKAASTLAGKIALAHGTPIETGIDGLTHLFPEAEDILALKDEIEERLGTLGVIAARSRCILALAQALESGDIALGAYADPEQEMAKLMQIKGIGSWTAKYLAMRTMGWPDAFLETDIGVKHALPEYTPKERLELSRQWRPWRSYAMMCLWNLDAPGAAK
;
A
#
# COMPACT_ATOMS: atom_id res chain seq x y z
N MET A 1 31.56 4.03 9.72
CA MET A 1 30.42 3.65 10.59
C MET A 1 30.14 4.70 11.68
N LYS A 2 31.12 5.16 12.49
CA LYS A 2 30.88 6.16 13.55
C LYS A 2 30.32 7.51 13.04
N GLU A 3 30.86 8.05 11.95
CA GLU A 3 30.36 9.32 11.35
C GLU A 3 28.89 9.25 10.92
N ASN A 4 28.42 8.11 10.45
CA ASN A 4 27.02 7.91 10.09
C ASN A 4 26.11 7.82 11.34
N GLU A 5 26.58 7.26 12.43
CA GLU A 5 25.80 7.15 13.68
C GLU A 5 25.63 8.50 14.40
N ASP A 6 26.61 9.39 14.32
CA ASP A 6 26.51 10.73 14.90
C ASP A 6 25.49 11.58 14.13
N PHE A 7 25.48 11.49 12.80
CA PHE A 7 24.44 12.07 11.96
C PHE A 7 23.05 11.53 12.32
N LEU A 8 22.90 10.22 12.51
CA LEU A 8 21.63 9.61 12.93
C LEU A 8 21.19 10.09 14.33
N TYR A 9 22.16 10.33 15.23
CA TYR A 9 21.86 10.89 16.53
C TYR A 9 21.40 12.35 16.45
N GLU A 10 22.00 13.17 15.61
CA GLU A 10 21.55 14.55 15.35
C GLU A 10 20.11 14.56 14.77
N ALA A 11 19.84 13.72 13.78
CA ALA A 11 18.49 13.56 13.24
C ALA A 11 17.47 13.11 14.30
N PHE A 12 17.89 12.21 15.21
CA PHE A 12 17.10 11.79 16.36
C PHE A 12 16.86 12.94 17.34
N GLN A 13 17.85 13.75 17.66
CA GLN A 13 17.71 14.93 18.52
C GLN A 13 16.74 15.95 17.91
N ALA A 14 16.86 16.20 16.62
CA ALA A 14 15.99 17.11 15.87
C ALA A 14 14.55 16.58 15.69
N LYS A 15 14.27 15.31 16.01
CA LYS A 15 13.00 14.62 15.70
C LYS A 15 12.67 14.66 14.22
N ASP A 16 13.66 14.52 13.38
CA ASP A 16 13.54 14.66 11.94
C ASP A 16 12.61 13.59 11.36
N THR A 17 11.45 14.02 10.87
CA THR A 17 10.41 13.15 10.35
C THR A 17 10.81 12.44 9.06
N ARG A 18 11.81 12.94 8.33
CA ARG A 18 12.34 12.33 7.11
C ARG A 18 12.97 10.95 7.35
N PHE A 19 13.40 10.69 8.57
CA PHE A 19 14.03 9.44 8.98
C PHE A 19 13.08 8.48 9.70
N ASP A 20 11.80 8.85 9.83
CA ASP A 20 10.83 8.03 10.54
C ASP A 20 10.53 6.72 9.77
N GLY A 21 10.82 5.59 10.40
CA GLY A 21 10.74 4.27 9.77
C GLY A 21 12.00 3.82 9.02
N ARG A 22 12.95 4.72 8.72
CA ARG A 22 14.24 4.37 8.08
C ARG A 22 15.24 3.75 9.05
N TYR A 23 15.19 4.15 10.33
CA TYR A 23 15.97 3.55 11.39
C TYR A 23 15.23 3.62 12.73
N PHE A 24 15.70 2.86 13.68
CA PHE A 24 15.20 2.83 15.05
C PHE A 24 16.35 3.06 16.03
N VAL A 25 16.05 3.67 17.18
CA VAL A 25 17.05 3.99 18.21
C VAL A 25 16.80 3.14 19.45
N GLY A 26 17.69 2.21 19.73
CA GLY A 26 17.69 1.42 20.96
C GLY A 26 18.35 2.20 22.11
N ILE A 27 17.67 2.29 23.25
CA ILE A 27 18.14 2.99 24.43
C ILE A 27 18.63 1.95 25.45
N SER A 28 19.94 1.86 25.65
CA SER A 28 20.59 0.80 26.42
C SER A 28 20.10 0.73 27.87
N SER A 29 19.81 1.88 28.51
CA SER A 29 19.37 1.98 29.90
C SER A 29 17.95 1.43 30.14
N THR A 30 17.07 1.46 29.15
CA THR A 30 15.68 1.04 29.28
C THR A 30 15.34 -0.22 28.51
N LYS A 31 16.24 -0.65 27.64
CA LYS A 31 16.02 -1.72 26.65
C LYS A 31 14.79 -1.50 25.78
N ILE A 32 14.52 -0.24 25.45
CA ILE A 32 13.42 0.18 24.59
C ILE A 32 13.99 0.73 23.27
N TYR A 33 13.41 0.34 22.13
CA TYR A 33 13.70 1.02 20.87
C TYR A 33 12.56 1.98 20.48
N CYS A 34 12.94 3.11 19.92
CA CYS A 34 12.08 4.24 19.59
C CYS A 34 12.18 4.59 18.11
N ARG A 35 11.14 5.26 17.59
CA ARG A 35 11.18 5.99 16.32
C ARG A 35 12.04 7.25 16.47
N PRO A 36 12.66 7.77 15.40
CA PRO A 36 13.36 9.07 15.42
C PRO A 36 12.49 10.21 15.95
N THR A 37 11.21 10.17 15.65
CA THR A 37 10.18 11.16 16.02
C THR A 37 9.62 11.02 17.44
N CYS A 38 10.14 10.12 18.27
CA CYS A 38 9.64 9.86 19.63
C CYS A 38 9.63 11.16 20.47
N ARG A 39 8.57 11.35 21.26
CA ARG A 39 8.40 12.52 22.14
C ARG A 39 9.01 12.33 23.54
N ALA A 40 9.49 11.13 23.86
CA ALA A 40 10.17 10.87 25.14
C ALA A 40 11.43 11.73 25.31
N LYS A 41 11.90 11.84 26.58
CA LYS A 41 13.16 12.52 26.90
C LYS A 41 14.31 11.89 26.10
N ARG A 42 15.18 12.74 25.53
CA ARG A 42 16.32 12.29 24.74
C ARG A 42 17.38 11.67 25.63
N PRO A 43 17.83 10.46 25.33
CA PRO A 43 18.98 9.85 25.99
C PRO A 43 20.28 10.51 25.52
N LYS A 44 21.36 10.34 26.27
CA LYS A 44 22.68 10.70 25.83
C LYS A 44 23.12 9.81 24.67
N ARG A 45 24.02 10.31 23.79
CA ARG A 45 24.55 9.60 22.62
C ARG A 45 25.10 8.22 22.97
N GLU A 46 25.85 8.13 24.07
CA GLU A 46 26.50 6.91 24.58
C GLU A 46 25.48 5.78 24.91
N ASN A 47 24.20 6.14 25.15
CA ASN A 47 23.12 5.21 25.44
C ASN A 47 22.28 4.87 24.22
N CYS A 48 22.66 5.33 23.03
CA CYS A 48 21.92 5.13 21.79
C CYS A 48 22.64 4.12 20.89
N THR A 49 21.91 3.13 20.42
CA THR A 49 22.31 2.21 19.35
C THR A 49 21.33 2.35 18.21
N PHE A 50 21.81 2.39 16.97
CA PHE A 50 20.96 2.58 15.79
C PHE A 50 20.77 1.26 15.07
N PHE A 51 19.54 1.00 14.63
CA PHE A 51 19.11 -0.23 13.97
C PHE A 51 18.40 0.12 12.66
N SER A 52 18.69 -0.62 11.61
CA SER A 52 18.07 -0.45 10.29
C SER A 52 16.61 -0.94 10.25
N SER A 53 16.22 -1.78 11.22
CA SER A 53 14.87 -2.33 11.30
C SER A 53 14.44 -2.60 12.74
N ALA A 54 13.13 -2.64 12.96
CA ALA A 54 12.56 -3.07 14.23
C ALA A 54 13.00 -4.51 14.60
N ALA A 55 13.15 -5.38 13.60
CA ALA A 55 13.57 -6.76 13.80
C ALA A 55 15.01 -6.87 14.32
N GLU A 56 15.91 -6.04 13.82
CA GLU A 56 17.31 -5.94 14.30
C GLU A 56 17.35 -5.45 15.75
N ALA A 57 16.56 -4.41 16.09
CA ALA A 57 16.45 -3.91 17.47
C ALA A 57 15.92 -4.98 18.43
N GLU A 58 14.89 -5.73 18.03
CA GLU A 58 14.34 -6.82 18.85
C GLU A 58 15.32 -7.99 19.00
N GLN A 59 16.07 -8.31 17.97
CA GLN A 59 17.13 -9.32 18.04
C GLN A 59 18.24 -8.91 19.02
N ALA A 60 18.56 -7.61 19.10
CA ALA A 60 19.49 -7.05 20.06
C ALA A 60 18.91 -6.93 21.49
N GLY A 61 17.71 -7.43 21.74
CA GLY A 61 17.07 -7.50 23.06
C GLY A 61 16.34 -6.21 23.47
N TYR A 62 16.00 -5.33 22.52
CA TYR A 62 15.19 -4.16 22.81
C TYR A 62 13.71 -4.47 22.54
N ARG A 63 12.79 -3.86 23.31
CA ARG A 63 11.36 -3.93 23.07
C ARG A 63 10.81 -2.63 22.50
N PRO A 64 9.66 -2.66 21.78
CA PRO A 64 9.09 -1.46 21.17
C PRO A 64 8.60 -0.46 22.22
N CYS A 65 8.79 0.82 21.95
CA CYS A 65 8.28 1.92 22.76
C CYS A 65 6.74 1.97 22.70
N LEU A 66 6.11 2.13 23.87
CA LEU A 66 4.65 2.27 23.96
C LEU A 66 4.18 3.68 23.60
N LEU A 67 5.05 4.69 23.76
CA LEU A 67 4.71 6.10 23.52
C LEU A 67 4.73 6.46 22.03
N CYS A 68 5.84 6.15 21.32
CA CYS A 68 5.97 6.49 19.91
C CYS A 68 5.43 5.42 18.95
N ARG A 69 5.13 4.23 19.47
CA ARG A 69 4.48 3.15 18.73
C ARG A 69 5.24 2.82 17.42
N PRO A 70 6.39 2.12 17.49
CA PRO A 70 7.18 1.79 16.30
C PRO A 70 6.41 1.04 15.20
N GLU A 71 5.33 0.34 15.55
CA GLU A 71 4.42 -0.31 14.61
C GLU A 71 3.65 0.66 13.70
N LEU A 72 3.58 1.94 14.08
CA LEU A 72 3.00 3.01 13.24
C LEU A 72 4.06 3.72 12.40
N ALA A 73 5.33 3.30 12.46
CA ALA A 73 6.33 3.86 11.59
C ALA A 73 5.93 3.60 10.13
N PRO A 74 6.05 4.61 9.23
CA PRO A 74 5.90 4.39 7.81
C PRO A 74 6.90 3.33 7.33
N GLY A 75 6.53 2.56 6.31
CA GLY A 75 7.47 1.66 5.65
C GLY A 75 8.48 2.43 4.80
N ASN A 76 9.51 1.74 4.31
CA ASN A 76 10.44 2.32 3.35
C ASN A 76 9.72 2.60 2.02
N ALA A 77 10.07 3.71 1.37
CA ALA A 77 9.57 4.03 0.05
C ALA A 77 10.00 2.98 -0.99
N ILE A 78 9.18 2.78 -2.02
CA ILE A 78 9.43 1.79 -3.07
C ILE A 78 10.79 2.01 -3.77
N ILE A 79 11.28 3.23 -3.80
CA ILE A 79 12.57 3.55 -4.41
C ILE A 79 13.76 3.15 -3.53
N ASP A 80 13.60 3.20 -2.22
CA ASP A 80 14.59 2.64 -1.29
C ASP A 80 14.53 1.09 -1.38
N ALA A 81 13.39 0.57 -1.84
CA ALA A 81 13.13 -0.82 -2.16
C ALA A 81 13.53 -1.19 -3.61
N SER A 82 14.16 -0.29 -4.36
CA SER A 82 14.47 -0.52 -5.75
C SER A 82 15.33 -1.77 -5.93
N SER A 83 14.71 -2.78 -6.48
CA SER A 83 15.32 -3.98 -7.05
C SER A 83 16.04 -4.96 -6.13
N SER A 84 16.24 -4.73 -4.84
CA SER A 84 16.87 -5.77 -4.04
C SER A 84 15.85 -6.87 -3.68
N LEU A 85 16.21 -8.11 -3.94
CA LEU A 85 15.41 -9.28 -3.56
C LEU A 85 15.01 -9.24 -2.07
N ALA A 86 15.91 -8.78 -1.20
CA ALA A 86 15.67 -8.67 0.23
C ALA A 86 14.50 -7.75 0.57
N GLN A 87 14.37 -6.63 -0.13
CA GLN A 87 13.31 -5.66 0.10
C GLN A 87 11.95 -6.15 -0.40
N LYS A 88 11.91 -6.80 -1.57
CA LYS A 88 10.70 -7.49 -2.06
C LYS A 88 10.22 -8.55 -1.06
N VAL A 89 11.16 -9.30 -0.48
CA VAL A 89 10.87 -10.30 0.57
C VAL A 89 10.33 -9.63 1.83
N ALA A 90 10.96 -8.55 2.32
CA ALA A 90 10.51 -7.81 3.50
C ALA A 90 9.10 -7.24 3.31
N GLN A 91 8.82 -6.71 2.13
CA GLN A 91 7.49 -6.22 1.77
C GLN A 91 6.46 -7.35 1.79
N LEU A 92 6.71 -8.46 1.08
CA LEU A 92 5.81 -9.63 1.08
C LEU A 92 5.58 -10.18 2.49
N MET A 93 6.62 -10.25 3.32
CA MET A 93 6.50 -10.68 4.71
C MET A 93 5.63 -9.73 5.55
N SER A 94 5.77 -8.43 5.36
CA SER A 94 4.94 -7.44 6.04
C SER A 94 3.47 -7.52 5.60
N GLU A 95 3.24 -7.67 4.30
CA GLU A 95 1.90 -7.77 3.71
C GLU A 95 1.15 -9.04 4.12
N HIS A 96 1.87 -10.16 4.22
CA HIS A 96 1.30 -11.47 4.49
C HIS A 96 1.67 -12.03 5.87
N CYS A 97 2.09 -11.18 6.82
CA CYS A 97 2.51 -11.67 8.15
C CYS A 97 1.40 -12.41 8.90
N GLY A 98 0.14 -12.00 8.72
CA GLY A 98 -1.03 -12.65 9.27
C GLY A 98 -1.43 -13.97 8.57
N ASP A 99 -1.07 -14.14 7.30
CA ASP A 99 -1.53 -15.26 6.46
C ASP A 99 -0.78 -16.56 6.74
N GLY A 100 0.28 -16.53 7.54
CA GLY A 100 1.07 -17.70 7.89
C GLY A 100 1.93 -18.26 6.74
N GLN A 101 2.20 -17.48 5.68
CA GLN A 101 3.10 -17.89 4.60
C GLN A 101 4.49 -18.25 5.13
N SER A 102 5.10 -19.28 4.56
CA SER A 102 6.46 -19.68 4.86
C SER A 102 7.49 -18.92 4.01
N VAL A 103 8.72 -18.85 4.50
CA VAL A 103 9.83 -18.24 3.74
C VAL A 103 10.08 -18.98 2.41
N THR A 104 9.86 -20.29 2.39
CA THR A 104 10.01 -21.13 1.19
C THR A 104 8.97 -20.78 0.13
N GLU A 105 7.69 -20.57 0.52
CA GLU A 105 6.63 -20.13 -0.40
C GLU A 105 6.93 -18.73 -0.97
N ILE A 106 7.48 -17.82 -0.16
CA ILE A 106 7.91 -16.51 -0.62
C ILE A 106 9.07 -16.61 -1.61
N ALA A 107 10.06 -17.48 -1.34
CA ALA A 107 11.17 -17.72 -2.25
C ALA A 107 10.69 -18.26 -3.61
N GLN A 108 9.77 -19.21 -3.61
CA GLN A 108 9.16 -19.76 -4.82
C GLN A 108 8.44 -18.68 -5.64
N LYS A 109 7.63 -17.83 -5.00
CA LYS A 109 6.95 -16.73 -5.67
C LYS A 109 7.91 -15.73 -6.34
N LEU A 110 9.11 -15.58 -5.78
CA LEU A 110 10.14 -14.67 -6.29
C LEU A 110 11.15 -15.37 -7.22
N GLY A 111 10.90 -16.63 -7.59
CA GLY A 111 11.76 -17.38 -8.50
C GLY A 111 13.18 -17.66 -7.98
N CYS A 112 13.37 -17.72 -6.65
CA CYS A 112 14.68 -17.93 -6.04
C CYS A 112 14.70 -19.11 -5.07
N THR A 113 15.89 -19.60 -4.74
CA THR A 113 16.05 -20.65 -3.72
C THR A 113 15.98 -20.07 -2.30
N ASP A 114 15.44 -20.82 -1.33
CA ASP A 114 15.38 -20.44 0.08
C ASP A 114 16.77 -20.06 0.64
N ARG A 115 17.82 -20.80 0.24
CA ARG A 115 19.22 -20.51 0.63
C ARG A 115 19.68 -19.14 0.11
N HIS A 116 19.40 -18.83 -1.16
CA HIS A 116 19.78 -17.55 -1.76
C HIS A 116 19.03 -16.40 -1.08
N LEU A 117 17.71 -16.55 -0.90
CA LEU A 117 16.88 -15.58 -0.21
C LEU A 117 17.41 -15.27 1.20
N ARG A 118 17.67 -16.30 2.03
CA ARG A 118 18.20 -16.11 3.39
C ARG A 118 19.53 -15.37 3.41
N ARG A 119 20.43 -15.70 2.50
CA ARG A 119 21.74 -15.03 2.41
C ARG A 119 21.60 -13.54 2.07
N VAL A 120 20.82 -13.22 1.03
CA VAL A 120 20.62 -11.82 0.58
C VAL A 120 19.85 -11.02 1.64
N PHE A 121 18.84 -11.64 2.24
CA PHE A 121 18.03 -10.99 3.29
C PHE A 121 18.86 -10.67 4.55
N PHE A 122 19.70 -11.61 4.98
CA PHE A 122 20.58 -11.40 6.14
C PHE A 122 21.64 -10.31 5.87
N ALA A 123 22.15 -10.24 4.65
CA ALA A 123 23.14 -9.22 4.28
C ALA A 123 22.54 -7.80 4.36
N GLU A 124 21.22 -7.65 4.06
CA GLU A 124 20.53 -6.35 4.05
C GLU A 124 19.97 -5.97 5.43
N TYR A 125 19.28 -6.93 6.10
CA TYR A 125 18.52 -6.66 7.32
C TYR A 125 19.20 -7.13 8.61
N HIS A 126 20.37 -7.79 8.54
CA HIS A 126 21.13 -8.33 9.66
C HIS A 126 20.34 -9.30 10.58
N VAL A 127 19.18 -9.76 10.11
CA VAL A 127 18.33 -10.76 10.78
C VAL A 127 17.88 -11.81 9.78
N SER A 128 17.50 -13.00 10.28
CA SER A 128 16.92 -14.02 9.40
C SER A 128 15.49 -13.62 8.97
N PRO A 129 15.02 -14.08 7.77
CA PRO A 129 13.65 -13.86 7.33
C PRO A 129 12.59 -14.28 8.34
N ILE A 130 12.81 -15.38 9.08
CA ILE A 130 11.89 -15.87 10.11
C ILE A 130 11.82 -14.89 11.31
N GLN A 131 12.96 -14.34 11.72
CA GLN A 131 13.00 -13.33 12.80
C GLN A 131 12.28 -12.06 12.39
N TYR A 132 12.49 -11.60 11.16
CA TYR A 132 11.80 -10.45 10.61
C TYR A 132 10.27 -10.66 10.57
N LEU A 133 9.81 -11.81 10.06
CA LEU A 133 8.39 -12.17 10.04
C LEU A 133 7.77 -12.23 11.45
N GLN A 134 8.52 -12.76 12.43
CA GLN A 134 8.07 -12.77 13.83
C GLN A 134 7.90 -11.37 14.39
N THR A 135 8.81 -10.44 14.07
CA THR A 135 8.69 -9.03 14.47
C THR A 135 7.47 -8.37 13.80
N CYS A 136 7.23 -8.59 12.50
CA CYS A 136 6.02 -8.10 11.83
C CYS A 136 4.74 -8.58 12.55
N ARG A 137 4.67 -9.87 12.89
CA ARG A 137 3.54 -10.45 13.64
C ARG A 137 3.38 -9.84 15.03
N LEU A 138 4.47 -9.66 15.77
CA LEU A 138 4.44 -9.05 17.10
C LEU A 138 3.97 -7.60 17.06
N LEU A 139 4.46 -6.81 16.08
CA LEU A 139 4.06 -5.43 15.90
C LEU A 139 2.58 -5.32 15.50
N LEU A 140 2.10 -6.20 14.62
CA LEU A 140 0.67 -6.28 14.28
C LEU A 140 -0.16 -6.66 15.51
N ALA A 141 0.22 -7.70 16.27
CA ALA A 141 -0.47 -8.08 17.49
C ALA A 141 -0.49 -6.94 18.52
N LYS A 142 0.64 -6.22 18.69
CA LYS A 142 0.72 -5.04 19.55
C LYS A 142 -0.27 -3.97 19.12
N ASN A 143 -0.32 -3.65 17.82
CA ASN A 143 -1.26 -2.68 17.28
C ASN A 143 -2.71 -3.06 17.56
N LEU A 144 -3.08 -4.32 17.32
CA LEU A 144 -4.43 -4.84 17.58
C LEU A 144 -4.79 -4.82 19.05
N LEU A 145 -3.85 -5.17 19.94
CA LEU A 145 -4.07 -5.14 21.39
C LEU A 145 -4.31 -3.73 21.92
N THR A 146 -3.69 -2.72 21.32
CA THR A 146 -3.79 -1.31 21.75
C THR A 146 -4.96 -0.56 21.13
N ASP A 147 -5.32 -0.88 19.88
CA ASP A 147 -6.30 -0.11 19.11
C ASP A 147 -7.67 -0.77 19.02
N THR A 148 -7.79 -2.07 19.34
CA THR A 148 -9.04 -2.81 19.15
C THR A 148 -9.51 -3.52 20.42
N GLY A 149 -10.80 -3.86 20.46
CA GLY A 149 -11.42 -4.70 21.50
C GLY A 149 -11.35 -6.20 21.23
N LEU A 150 -10.62 -6.67 20.23
CA LEU A 150 -10.51 -8.10 19.88
C LEU A 150 -10.03 -8.93 21.05
N SER A 151 -10.51 -10.16 21.19
CA SER A 151 -9.98 -11.09 22.20
C SER A 151 -8.49 -11.35 21.94
N VAL A 152 -7.73 -11.73 22.97
CA VAL A 152 -6.30 -12.05 22.78
C VAL A 152 -6.11 -13.25 21.82
N LEU A 153 -7.09 -14.15 21.79
CA LEU A 153 -7.10 -15.26 20.84
C LEU A 153 -7.29 -14.77 19.40
N ASP A 154 -8.27 -13.89 19.17
CA ASP A 154 -8.50 -13.32 17.83
C ASP A 154 -7.29 -12.51 17.36
N VAL A 155 -6.65 -11.75 18.24
CA VAL A 155 -5.39 -11.06 17.95
C VAL A 155 -4.30 -12.05 17.57
N ALA A 156 -4.15 -13.17 18.28
CA ALA A 156 -3.16 -14.20 17.95
C ALA A 156 -3.41 -14.77 16.55
N MET A 157 -4.65 -15.07 16.20
CA MET A 157 -5.03 -15.60 14.89
C MET A 157 -4.83 -14.57 13.78
N ALA A 158 -5.34 -13.36 13.96
CA ALA A 158 -5.22 -12.27 12.99
C ALA A 158 -3.75 -11.85 12.73
N ALA A 159 -2.89 -11.96 13.75
CA ALA A 159 -1.46 -11.68 13.61
C ALA A 159 -0.63 -12.90 13.11
N GLY A 160 -1.26 -14.03 12.79
CA GLY A 160 -0.61 -15.19 12.16
C GLY A 160 0.18 -16.09 13.12
N PHE A 161 -0.14 -16.08 14.43
CA PHE A 161 0.56 -16.94 15.40
C PHE A 161 0.05 -18.38 15.41
N GLY A 162 -1.16 -18.64 14.92
CA GLY A 162 -1.78 -19.96 14.89
C GLY A 162 -2.15 -20.54 16.25
N SER A 163 -1.74 -19.93 17.39
CA SER A 163 -2.19 -20.28 18.74
C SER A 163 -1.90 -19.17 19.74
N LEU A 164 -2.77 -19.06 20.75
CA LEU A 164 -2.62 -18.13 21.88
C LEU A 164 -1.33 -18.38 22.67
N ARG A 165 -0.97 -19.65 22.88
CA ARG A 165 0.26 -20.04 23.60
C ARG A 165 1.50 -19.47 22.89
N ARG A 166 1.59 -19.59 21.58
CA ARG A 166 2.72 -19.10 20.79
C ARG A 166 2.85 -17.58 20.84
N LEU A 167 1.72 -16.85 20.80
CA LEU A 167 1.70 -15.40 21.01
C LEU A 167 2.23 -15.05 22.40
N ASN A 168 1.70 -15.66 23.46
CA ASN A 168 2.10 -15.39 24.85
C ASN A 168 3.60 -15.65 25.06
N ASP A 169 4.08 -16.80 24.61
CA ASP A 169 5.49 -17.19 24.76
C ASP A 169 6.43 -16.19 24.08
N LEU A 170 6.10 -15.78 22.84
CA LEU A 170 6.96 -14.86 22.09
C LEU A 170 6.86 -13.43 22.64
N PHE A 171 5.66 -12.99 23.06
CA PHE A 171 5.45 -11.69 23.70
C PHE A 171 6.24 -11.58 25.00
N GLN A 172 6.18 -12.61 25.84
CA GLN A 172 6.92 -12.65 27.11
C GLN A 172 8.43 -12.64 26.87
N ARG A 173 8.92 -13.44 25.91
CA ARG A 173 10.37 -13.50 25.61
C ARG A 173 10.91 -12.20 25.05
N ARG A 174 10.16 -11.51 24.17
CA ARG A 174 10.64 -10.32 23.46
C ARG A 174 10.34 -9.01 24.16
N TYR A 175 9.16 -8.91 24.78
CA TYR A 175 8.66 -7.66 25.35
C TYR A 175 8.66 -7.66 26.88
N HIS A 176 8.92 -8.82 27.50
CA HIS A 176 8.84 -9.02 28.95
C HIS A 176 7.48 -8.59 29.56
N LEU A 177 6.43 -8.69 28.75
CA LEU A 177 5.05 -8.33 29.08
C LEU A 177 4.11 -9.39 28.53
N SER A 178 2.99 -9.63 29.22
CA SER A 178 1.91 -10.40 28.62
C SER A 178 1.05 -9.53 27.71
N PRO A 179 0.41 -10.10 26.67
CA PRO A 179 -0.56 -9.38 25.84
C PRO A 179 -1.66 -8.69 26.65
N THR A 180 -2.13 -9.31 27.72
CA THR A 180 -3.16 -8.78 28.63
C THR A 180 -2.64 -7.59 29.44
N ALA A 181 -1.38 -7.63 29.91
CA ALA A 181 -0.77 -6.50 30.62
C ALA A 181 -0.59 -5.30 29.69
N LEU A 182 -0.19 -5.55 28.43
CA LEU A 182 -0.09 -4.48 27.43
C LEU A 182 -1.45 -3.81 27.20
N ARG A 183 -2.52 -4.58 27.05
CA ARG A 183 -3.89 -4.06 26.88
C ARG A 183 -4.36 -3.19 28.05
N LYS A 184 -4.09 -3.60 29.29
CA LYS A 184 -4.45 -2.81 30.49
C LYS A 184 -3.72 -1.47 30.53
N ASN A 185 -2.51 -1.39 29.98
CA ASN A 185 -1.70 -0.18 29.95
C ASN A 185 -2.06 0.74 28.76
N ALA A 186 -2.80 0.25 27.77
CA ALA A 186 -3.33 1.06 26.68
C ALA A 186 -4.65 1.67 27.13
N ALA A 187 -4.77 2.99 27.08
CA ALA A 187 -6.05 3.68 27.30
C ALA A 187 -7.08 3.13 26.30
N GLY A 188 -8.12 2.47 26.83
CA GLY A 188 -9.02 1.58 26.12
C GLY A 188 -9.46 2.07 24.75
N GLY A 189 -9.23 1.24 23.75
CA GLY A 189 -9.87 1.38 22.46
C GLY A 189 -11.39 1.22 22.64
N ALA A 190 -12.15 2.24 22.29
CA ALA A 190 -13.60 2.18 22.36
C ALA A 190 -14.10 1.03 21.48
N LYS A 191 -14.94 0.15 22.02
CA LYS A 191 -15.69 -0.81 21.20
C LYS A 191 -16.59 -0.01 20.27
N GLN A 192 -16.25 0.03 18.98
CA GLN A 192 -17.20 0.50 17.98
C GLN A 192 -18.26 -0.58 17.76
N ALA A 193 -19.49 -0.15 17.54
CA ALA A 193 -20.65 -1.06 17.40
C ALA A 193 -20.52 -1.99 16.17
N HIS A 194 -19.75 -1.60 15.16
CA HIS A 194 -19.51 -2.40 13.95
C HIS A 194 -18.05 -2.22 13.48
N GLY A 195 -17.28 -3.33 13.48
CA GLY A 195 -15.94 -3.39 12.93
C GLY A 195 -14.81 -2.97 13.87
N ILE A 196 -13.58 -3.13 13.40
CA ILE A 196 -12.36 -2.74 14.10
C ILE A 196 -11.66 -1.60 13.39
N THR A 197 -10.97 -0.74 14.14
CA THR A 197 -10.19 0.37 13.57
C THR A 197 -8.72 0.21 13.92
N VAL A 198 -7.86 0.29 12.90
CA VAL A 198 -6.40 0.19 13.00
C VAL A 198 -5.76 1.42 12.37
N ALA A 199 -4.76 2.00 13.04
CA ALA A 199 -4.02 3.14 12.50
C ALA A 199 -2.84 2.69 11.65
N LEU A 200 -2.61 3.36 10.50
CA LEU A 200 -1.44 3.20 9.64
C LEU A 200 -0.73 4.53 9.49
N GLY A 201 0.55 4.60 9.88
CA GLY A 201 1.35 5.82 9.77
C GLY A 201 1.75 6.16 8.34
N TYR A 202 1.98 7.46 8.08
CA TYR A 202 2.56 8.00 6.85
C TYR A 202 3.59 9.09 7.16
N HIS A 203 4.45 9.42 6.18
CA HIS A 203 5.35 10.57 6.25
C HIS A 203 4.60 11.87 5.92
N PRO A 204 4.57 12.86 6.84
CA PRO A 204 3.93 14.14 6.57
C PRO A 204 4.83 15.04 5.67
N PRO A 205 4.21 16.03 4.97
CA PRO A 205 2.78 16.27 4.87
C PRO A 205 2.07 15.31 3.93
N TYR A 206 0.74 15.33 3.96
CA TYR A 206 -0.12 14.51 3.11
C TYR A 206 -1.29 15.35 2.60
N GLU A 207 -1.38 15.55 1.29
CA GLU A 207 -2.48 16.22 0.62
C GLU A 207 -3.71 15.30 0.53
N TRP A 208 -4.35 15.08 1.68
CA TRP A 208 -5.44 14.12 1.82
C TRP A 208 -6.66 14.46 0.95
N GLU A 209 -7.04 15.73 0.90
CA GLU A 209 -8.21 16.18 0.11
C GLU A 209 -7.99 15.95 -1.39
N LYS A 210 -6.78 16.20 -1.89
CA LYS A 210 -6.44 15.90 -3.30
C LYS A 210 -6.48 14.39 -3.60
N MET A 211 -6.06 13.56 -2.66
CA MET A 211 -6.19 12.10 -2.77
C MET A 211 -7.66 11.70 -2.86
N LEU A 212 -8.50 12.24 -1.98
CA LEU A 212 -9.94 11.93 -1.98
C LEU A 212 -10.64 12.44 -3.25
N GLU A 213 -10.32 13.64 -3.73
CA GLU A 213 -10.84 14.16 -5.00
C GLU A 213 -10.50 13.25 -6.18
N PHE A 214 -9.26 12.78 -6.24
CA PHE A 214 -8.82 11.85 -7.29
C PHE A 214 -9.61 10.54 -7.24
N LEU A 215 -9.80 9.98 -6.05
CA LEU A 215 -10.55 8.73 -5.84
C LEU A 215 -12.04 8.92 -6.11
N ALA A 216 -12.65 10.01 -5.63
CA ALA A 216 -14.06 10.33 -5.84
C ALA A 216 -14.44 10.44 -7.32
N LYS A 217 -13.62 11.15 -8.12
CA LYS A 217 -13.84 11.28 -9.58
C LYS A 217 -13.83 9.94 -10.30
N ARG A 218 -13.20 8.93 -9.71
CA ARG A 218 -12.99 7.60 -10.30
C ARG A 218 -13.74 6.48 -9.59
N ALA A 219 -14.51 6.80 -8.57
CA ALA A 219 -15.23 5.83 -7.76
C ALA A 219 -16.18 4.98 -8.62
N ILE A 220 -16.19 3.67 -8.39
CA ILE A 220 -17.08 2.72 -9.03
C ILE A 220 -18.39 2.67 -8.24
N PRO A 221 -19.53 3.09 -8.84
CA PRO A 221 -20.81 3.00 -8.16
C PRO A 221 -21.12 1.58 -7.67
N GLY A 222 -21.57 1.47 -6.44
CA GLY A 222 -21.85 0.18 -5.78
C GLY A 222 -20.65 -0.48 -5.11
N VAL A 223 -19.40 -0.10 -5.46
CA VAL A 223 -18.17 -0.74 -4.99
C VAL A 223 -17.36 0.18 -4.09
N GLU A 224 -17.22 1.46 -4.48
CA GLU A 224 -16.42 2.43 -3.73
C GLU A 224 -17.06 3.82 -3.77
N MET A 225 -16.77 4.61 -2.74
CA MET A 225 -17.26 5.97 -2.62
C MET A 225 -16.35 6.81 -1.72
N VAL A 226 -16.49 8.13 -1.83
CA VAL A 226 -15.93 9.09 -0.87
C VAL A 226 -17.10 9.77 -0.18
N LEU A 227 -17.13 9.72 1.14
CA LEU A 227 -18.19 10.28 1.97
C LEU A 227 -17.59 10.86 3.26
N GLU A 228 -17.97 12.09 3.62
CA GLU A 228 -17.56 12.76 4.87
C GLU A 228 -16.03 12.74 5.12
N GLY A 229 -15.23 13.04 4.10
CA GLY A 229 -13.78 13.07 4.21
C GLY A 229 -13.11 11.68 4.39
N ALA A 230 -13.85 10.62 4.13
CA ALA A 230 -13.37 9.24 4.14
C ALA A 230 -13.59 8.55 2.79
N TYR A 231 -12.70 7.62 2.47
CA TYR A 231 -12.87 6.68 1.36
C TYR A 231 -13.44 5.37 1.89
N LEU A 232 -14.44 4.85 1.23
CA LEU A 232 -15.10 3.59 1.58
C LEU A 232 -15.12 2.67 0.36
N ARG A 233 -15.00 1.36 0.59
CA ARG A 233 -15.18 0.36 -0.46
C ARG A 233 -15.56 -1.00 0.07
N THR A 234 -16.15 -1.82 -0.78
CA THR A 234 -16.29 -3.25 -0.59
C THR A 234 -14.97 -3.97 -0.88
N VAL A 235 -14.75 -5.08 -0.21
CA VAL A 235 -13.50 -5.84 -0.25
C VAL A 235 -13.80 -7.33 -0.33
N ARG A 236 -13.12 -8.05 -1.23
CA ARG A 236 -13.06 -9.51 -1.29
C ARG A 236 -11.59 -9.94 -1.34
N LEU A 237 -11.18 -10.79 -0.42
CA LEU A 237 -9.82 -11.32 -0.34
C LEU A 237 -9.85 -12.82 -0.04
N LYS A 238 -8.92 -13.55 -0.63
CA LYS A 238 -8.75 -14.99 -0.41
C LYS A 238 -7.81 -15.21 0.77
N GLY A 239 -8.30 -15.92 1.78
CA GLY A 239 -7.48 -16.35 2.90
C GLY A 239 -6.61 -17.56 2.55
N ARG A 240 -5.69 -17.91 3.44
CA ARG A 240 -4.83 -19.09 3.29
C ARG A 240 -5.62 -20.41 3.25
N ASP A 241 -6.76 -20.45 3.92
CA ASP A 241 -7.69 -21.58 3.94
C ASP A 241 -8.45 -21.77 2.61
N GLY A 242 -8.13 -20.92 1.62
CA GLY A 242 -8.80 -20.89 0.32
C GLY A 242 -10.15 -20.21 0.31
N LYS A 243 -10.68 -19.80 1.48
CA LYS A 243 -11.97 -19.12 1.59
C LYS A 243 -11.87 -17.67 1.14
N LYS A 244 -12.94 -17.17 0.53
CA LYS A 244 -13.12 -15.77 0.18
C LYS A 244 -13.78 -15.04 1.36
N TYR A 245 -13.09 -14.01 1.86
CA TYR A 245 -13.58 -13.13 2.92
C TYR A 245 -14.07 -11.82 2.30
N CYS A 246 -15.33 -11.50 2.55
CA CYS A 246 -16.01 -10.35 1.97
C CYS A 246 -16.44 -9.39 3.08
N GLY A 247 -16.32 -8.08 2.81
CA GLY A 247 -16.68 -7.05 3.77
C GLY A 247 -16.47 -5.66 3.19
N TRP A 248 -16.30 -4.69 4.05
CA TRP A 248 -16.05 -3.31 3.67
C TRP A 248 -14.93 -2.70 4.51
N ILE A 249 -14.32 -1.65 3.97
CA ILE A 249 -13.37 -0.79 4.68
C ILE A 249 -13.78 0.67 4.56
N ARG A 250 -13.44 1.46 5.58
CA ARG A 250 -13.49 2.93 5.61
C ARG A 250 -12.10 3.46 6.00
N VAL A 251 -11.56 4.37 5.22
CA VAL A 251 -10.24 4.97 5.45
C VAL A 251 -10.40 6.48 5.58
N GLN A 252 -9.93 7.04 6.68
CA GLN A 252 -10.00 8.48 6.95
C GLN A 252 -8.68 9.00 7.49
N ASN A 253 -8.38 10.28 7.26
CA ASN A 253 -7.16 10.90 7.77
C ASN A 253 -7.21 11.07 9.29
N TYR A 254 -6.07 10.85 9.93
CA TYR A 254 -5.85 11.12 11.36
C TYR A 254 -4.57 11.97 11.54
N PRO A 255 -4.63 13.26 11.14
CA PRO A 255 -3.43 14.10 11.02
C PRO A 255 -2.70 14.31 12.34
N LYS A 256 -3.40 14.30 13.48
CA LYS A 256 -2.75 14.41 14.81
C LYS A 256 -1.73 13.32 15.09
N LYS A 257 -1.84 12.17 14.41
CA LYS A 257 -0.90 11.03 14.54
C LYS A 257 -0.05 10.80 13.31
N ASN A 258 -0.16 11.63 12.26
CA ASN A 258 0.41 11.39 10.93
C ASN A 258 0.05 9.97 10.45
N ALA A 259 -1.23 9.65 10.48
CA ALA A 259 -1.74 8.31 10.19
C ALA A 259 -3.09 8.39 9.47
N VAL A 260 -3.47 7.29 8.83
CA VAL A 260 -4.85 7.05 8.44
C VAL A 260 -5.48 6.05 9.41
N ALA A 261 -6.75 6.23 9.73
CA ALA A 261 -7.56 5.28 10.49
C ALA A 261 -8.30 4.38 9.50
N VAL A 262 -8.05 3.09 9.56
CA VAL A 262 -8.67 2.05 8.72
C VAL A 262 -9.69 1.31 9.57
N THR A 263 -10.96 1.55 9.32
CA THR A 263 -12.06 0.78 9.92
C THR A 263 -12.46 -0.30 8.91
N LEU A 264 -12.65 -1.52 9.38
CA LEU A 264 -13.04 -2.65 8.54
C LEU A 264 -14.08 -3.52 9.25
N SER A 265 -14.94 -4.18 8.46
CA SER A 265 -15.92 -5.13 8.99
C SER A 265 -15.24 -6.35 9.61
N ASP A 266 -15.86 -6.94 10.64
CA ASP A 266 -15.30 -8.09 11.38
C ASP A 266 -15.03 -9.30 10.47
N ALA A 267 -15.78 -9.46 9.40
CA ALA A 267 -15.60 -10.51 8.39
C ALA A 267 -14.20 -10.49 7.73
N LEU A 268 -13.51 -9.35 7.73
CA LEU A 268 -12.17 -9.19 7.13
C LEU A 268 -11.01 -9.43 8.12
N ILE A 269 -11.30 -9.72 9.39
CA ILE A 269 -10.26 -9.97 10.41
C ILE A 269 -9.30 -11.11 9.99
N PRO A 270 -9.75 -12.23 9.41
CA PRO A 270 -8.85 -13.30 8.98
C PRO A 270 -7.85 -12.91 7.89
N VAL A 271 -8.14 -11.85 7.13
CA VAL A 271 -7.28 -11.33 6.05
C VAL A 271 -6.77 -9.90 6.34
N LEU A 272 -6.76 -9.52 7.61
CA LEU A 272 -6.42 -8.16 8.05
C LEU A 272 -5.08 -7.66 7.53
N SER A 273 -4.02 -8.47 7.58
CA SER A 273 -2.68 -8.08 7.10
C SER A 273 -2.71 -7.68 5.62
N GLN A 274 -3.44 -8.43 4.78
CA GLN A 274 -3.63 -8.11 3.36
C GLN A 274 -4.42 -6.81 3.18
N VAL A 275 -5.49 -6.60 3.97
CA VAL A 275 -6.26 -5.35 3.93
C VAL A 275 -5.36 -4.15 4.23
N LEU A 276 -4.58 -4.21 5.32
CA LEU A 276 -3.71 -3.11 5.73
C LEU A 276 -2.61 -2.84 4.70
N ALA A 277 -2.04 -3.88 4.10
CA ALA A 277 -1.04 -3.74 3.05
C ALA A 277 -1.60 -3.06 1.80
N ARG A 278 -2.78 -3.49 1.35
CA ARG A 278 -3.47 -2.89 0.20
C ARG A 278 -3.89 -1.45 0.45
N VAL A 279 -4.30 -1.11 1.67
CA VAL A 279 -4.55 0.28 2.06
C VAL A 279 -3.26 1.11 2.01
N ARG A 280 -2.12 0.58 2.49
CA ARG A 280 -0.82 1.26 2.37
C ARG A 280 -0.48 1.56 0.91
N ALA A 281 -0.67 0.60 0.02
CA ALA A 281 -0.41 0.75 -1.41
C ALA A 281 -1.40 1.73 -2.07
N LEU A 282 -2.71 1.61 -1.78
CA LEU A 282 -3.73 2.48 -2.36
C LEU A 282 -3.50 3.96 -2.02
N PHE A 283 -3.12 4.25 -0.77
CA PHE A 283 -2.91 5.60 -0.27
C PHE A 283 -1.45 6.04 -0.29
N ASP A 284 -0.54 5.23 -0.83
CA ASP A 284 0.89 5.55 -0.95
C ASP A 284 1.51 6.03 0.38
N LEU A 285 1.21 5.31 1.46
CA LEU A 285 1.55 5.75 2.82
C LEU A 285 3.06 5.70 3.11
N CYS A 286 3.84 4.97 2.30
CA CYS A 286 5.29 4.80 2.47
C CYS A 286 6.11 5.85 1.70
N ALA A 287 5.48 6.72 0.90
CA ALA A 287 6.19 7.73 0.13
C ALA A 287 6.87 8.78 1.01
N GLU A 288 8.01 9.30 0.54
CA GLU A 288 8.82 10.34 1.20
C GLU A 288 8.54 11.71 0.55
N PRO A 289 7.54 12.48 0.99
CA PRO A 289 7.06 13.66 0.28
C PRO A 289 8.11 14.74 0.10
N ASN A 290 9.00 14.93 1.10
CA ASN A 290 10.04 15.95 1.02
C ASN A 290 11.09 15.62 -0.04
N VAL A 291 11.54 14.36 -0.11
CA VAL A 291 12.52 13.89 -1.11
C VAL A 291 11.95 14.00 -2.53
N ILE A 292 10.68 13.60 -2.67
CA ILE A 292 9.97 13.67 -3.95
C ILE A 292 9.80 15.14 -4.38
N TYR A 293 9.33 15.99 -3.49
CA TYR A 293 9.09 17.40 -3.76
C TYR A 293 10.37 18.15 -4.09
N GLU A 294 11.47 17.93 -3.34
CA GLU A 294 12.78 18.53 -3.60
C GLU A 294 13.23 18.30 -5.06
N LYS A 295 12.97 17.10 -5.59
CA LYS A 295 13.26 16.77 -6.99
C LYS A 295 12.28 17.37 -7.98
N LEU A 296 10.99 17.40 -7.66
CA LEU A 296 9.91 17.74 -8.60
C LEU A 296 9.49 19.21 -8.58
N GLN A 297 9.89 20.01 -7.57
CA GLN A 297 9.51 21.43 -7.50
C GLN A 297 9.88 22.25 -8.75
N THR A 298 10.87 21.79 -9.53
CA THR A 298 11.24 22.38 -10.83
C THR A 298 10.10 22.36 -11.83
N ILE A 299 9.09 21.48 -11.69
CA ILE A 299 7.88 21.46 -12.52
C ILE A 299 7.16 22.81 -12.40
N ASN A 300 7.19 23.46 -11.23
CA ASN A 300 6.53 24.76 -11.02
C ASN A 300 7.16 25.90 -11.83
N GLN A 301 8.37 25.74 -12.38
CA GLN A 301 8.97 26.71 -13.32
C GLN A 301 8.30 26.62 -14.71
N ILE A 302 7.79 25.46 -15.08
CA ILE A 302 7.13 25.20 -16.36
C ILE A 302 5.62 25.32 -16.20
N CYS A 303 5.08 24.75 -15.14
CA CYS A 303 3.65 24.69 -14.81
C CYS A 303 3.44 25.23 -13.38
N PRO A 304 3.26 26.55 -13.18
CA PRO A 304 3.12 27.16 -11.85
C PRO A 304 1.99 26.52 -11.03
N GLY A 305 2.29 26.12 -9.78
CA GLY A 305 1.33 25.52 -8.87
C GLY A 305 1.00 24.04 -9.12
N ALA A 306 1.61 23.40 -10.13
CA ALA A 306 1.39 21.98 -10.44
C ALA A 306 1.92 21.06 -9.33
N CYS A 307 3.16 21.28 -8.91
CA CYS A 307 3.82 20.48 -7.90
C CYS A 307 3.54 21.03 -6.49
N VAL A 308 2.83 20.26 -5.69
CA VAL A 308 2.47 20.58 -4.30
C VAL A 308 3.13 19.55 -3.38
N LEU A 309 3.72 20.03 -2.28
CA LEU A 309 4.34 19.16 -1.29
C LEU A 309 3.27 18.28 -0.62
N GLY A 310 3.49 16.97 -0.60
CA GLY A 310 2.55 16.03 0.02
C GLY A 310 1.62 15.31 -0.96
N LEU A 311 1.72 15.58 -2.27
CA LEU A 311 1.03 14.78 -3.28
C LEU A 311 1.47 13.32 -3.21
N ARG A 312 0.54 12.41 -3.49
CA ARG A 312 0.75 10.95 -3.50
C ARG A 312 0.30 10.37 -4.82
N VAL A 313 0.88 9.23 -5.19
CA VAL A 313 0.40 8.42 -6.31
C VAL A 313 -0.64 7.43 -5.79
N PRO A 314 -1.93 7.59 -6.09
CA PRO A 314 -2.92 6.60 -5.69
C PRO A 314 -2.58 5.24 -6.31
N GLY A 315 -2.41 4.22 -5.50
CA GLY A 315 -2.28 2.84 -5.98
C GLY A 315 -3.65 2.22 -6.35
N CYS A 316 -3.80 0.91 -6.16
CA CYS A 316 -5.08 0.23 -6.28
C CYS A 316 -5.29 -0.74 -5.11
N PHE A 317 -6.55 -1.05 -4.83
CA PHE A 317 -6.86 -2.08 -3.84
C PHE A 317 -6.92 -3.47 -4.47
N GLN A 318 -7.49 -3.59 -5.66
CA GLN A 318 -7.60 -4.82 -6.45
C GLN A 318 -6.93 -4.64 -7.82
N PRO A 319 -5.83 -5.35 -8.10
CA PRO A 319 -5.08 -5.17 -9.36
C PRO A 319 -5.90 -5.50 -10.61
N PHE A 320 -6.70 -6.58 -10.59
CA PHE A 320 -7.56 -6.94 -11.73
C PHE A 320 -8.63 -5.88 -12.00
N GLU A 321 -9.32 -5.40 -10.96
CA GLU A 321 -10.25 -4.28 -11.07
C GLU A 321 -9.59 -3.08 -11.75
N MET A 322 -8.37 -2.71 -11.32
CA MET A 322 -7.63 -1.60 -11.90
C MET A 322 -7.28 -1.86 -13.38
N ALA A 323 -6.96 -3.10 -13.75
CA ALA A 323 -6.69 -3.47 -15.14
C ALA A 323 -7.95 -3.33 -16.02
N VAL A 324 -9.10 -3.80 -15.53
CA VAL A 324 -10.38 -3.60 -16.21
C VAL A 324 -10.70 -2.11 -16.37
N ARG A 325 -10.53 -1.30 -15.32
CA ARG A 325 -10.73 0.16 -15.37
C ARG A 325 -9.81 0.85 -16.38
N ALA A 326 -8.56 0.42 -16.48
CA ALA A 326 -7.61 0.97 -17.44
C ALA A 326 -8.04 0.68 -18.89
N VAL A 327 -8.55 -0.52 -19.18
CA VAL A 327 -9.09 -0.88 -20.50
C VAL A 327 -10.39 -0.11 -20.81
N LEU A 328 -11.31 -0.03 -19.85
CA LEU A 328 -12.55 0.73 -20.02
C LEU A 328 -12.29 2.22 -20.28
N GLY A 329 -11.28 2.79 -19.59
CA GLY A 329 -10.94 4.21 -19.67
C GLY A 329 -10.25 4.65 -20.96
N GLN A 330 -9.88 3.74 -21.85
CA GLN A 330 -9.24 4.11 -23.12
C GLN A 330 -10.16 4.99 -23.97
N GLN A 331 -9.68 6.18 -24.34
CA GLN A 331 -10.35 7.13 -25.25
C GLN A 331 -11.78 7.56 -24.80
N ILE A 332 -12.10 7.48 -23.53
CA ILE A 332 -13.35 8.00 -22.97
C ILE A 332 -13.09 8.82 -21.69
N THR A 333 -14.08 9.57 -21.25
CA THR A 333 -13.96 10.35 -20.01
C THR A 333 -13.90 9.46 -18.77
N VAL A 334 -13.25 9.95 -17.71
CA VAL A 334 -13.18 9.27 -16.42
C VAL A 334 -14.56 8.89 -15.88
N LYS A 335 -15.54 9.81 -16.00
CA LYS A 335 -16.93 9.58 -15.59
C LYS A 335 -17.57 8.44 -16.37
N ALA A 336 -17.40 8.38 -17.70
CA ALA A 336 -17.93 7.30 -18.51
C ALA A 336 -17.29 5.94 -18.16
N ALA A 337 -15.98 5.91 -17.93
CA ALA A 337 -15.29 4.69 -17.51
C ALA A 337 -15.79 4.17 -16.13
N SER A 338 -15.97 5.07 -15.14
CA SER A 338 -16.53 4.70 -13.83
C SER A 338 -17.96 4.20 -13.93
N THR A 339 -18.79 4.80 -14.80
CA THR A 339 -20.15 4.34 -15.05
C THR A 339 -20.17 2.93 -15.65
N LEU A 340 -19.31 2.64 -16.64
CA LEU A 340 -19.21 1.30 -17.23
C LEU A 340 -18.72 0.27 -16.20
N ALA A 341 -17.72 0.62 -15.39
CA ALA A 341 -17.23 -0.24 -14.30
C ALA A 341 -18.34 -0.54 -13.28
N GLY A 342 -19.17 0.46 -12.93
CA GLY A 342 -20.34 0.27 -12.04
C GLY A 342 -21.38 -0.68 -12.64
N LYS A 343 -21.69 -0.55 -13.94
CA LYS A 343 -22.59 -1.49 -14.63
C LYS A 343 -22.04 -2.92 -14.61
N ILE A 344 -20.73 -3.09 -14.83
CA ILE A 344 -20.08 -4.42 -14.77
C ILE A 344 -20.16 -4.97 -13.34
N ALA A 345 -19.90 -4.15 -12.33
CA ALA A 345 -20.01 -4.56 -10.93
C ALA A 345 -21.42 -4.98 -10.55
N LEU A 346 -22.44 -4.25 -11.02
CA LEU A 346 -23.83 -4.56 -10.74
C LEU A 346 -24.31 -5.83 -11.47
N ALA A 347 -23.89 -6.06 -12.71
CA ALA A 347 -24.33 -7.17 -13.53
C ALA A 347 -23.59 -8.48 -13.27
N HIS A 348 -22.29 -8.42 -12.95
CA HIS A 348 -21.38 -9.57 -12.86
C HIS A 348 -20.62 -9.64 -11.53
N GLY A 349 -20.73 -8.62 -10.68
CA GLY A 349 -20.17 -8.63 -9.33
C GLY A 349 -21.04 -9.45 -8.36
N THR A 350 -20.53 -9.65 -7.16
CA THR A 350 -21.27 -10.35 -6.10
C THR A 350 -21.97 -9.34 -5.20
N PRO A 351 -23.30 -9.43 -4.99
CA PRO A 351 -24.01 -8.61 -4.01
C PRO A 351 -23.43 -8.80 -2.61
N ILE A 352 -23.39 -7.73 -1.82
CA ILE A 352 -22.94 -7.74 -0.43
C ILE A 352 -23.77 -6.80 0.43
N GLU A 353 -24.18 -7.26 1.60
CA GLU A 353 -24.83 -6.42 2.61
C GLU A 353 -23.77 -5.78 3.50
N THR A 354 -23.58 -4.48 3.35
CA THR A 354 -22.59 -3.73 4.14
C THR A 354 -23.20 -2.90 5.27
N GLY A 355 -24.50 -2.61 5.19
CA GLY A 355 -25.19 -1.63 6.03
C GLY A 355 -24.78 -0.17 5.71
N ILE A 356 -24.07 0.06 4.60
CA ILE A 356 -23.63 1.38 4.14
C ILE A 356 -24.30 1.65 2.79
N ASP A 357 -25.13 2.70 2.74
CA ASP A 357 -25.79 3.11 1.50
C ASP A 357 -24.76 3.40 0.41
N GLY A 358 -24.98 2.85 -0.79
CA GLY A 358 -24.09 3.00 -1.93
C GLY A 358 -22.95 1.98 -2.03
N LEU A 359 -22.75 1.10 -1.04
CA LEU A 359 -21.82 -0.04 -1.11
C LEU A 359 -22.60 -1.35 -1.15
N THR A 360 -22.89 -1.86 -2.34
CA THR A 360 -23.84 -2.95 -2.58
C THR A 360 -23.24 -4.16 -3.29
N HIS A 361 -22.09 -4.00 -3.95
CA HIS A 361 -21.49 -5.06 -4.76
C HIS A 361 -19.97 -5.12 -4.55
N LEU A 362 -19.46 -6.33 -4.68
CA LEU A 362 -18.03 -6.59 -4.90
C LEU A 362 -17.76 -6.54 -6.40
N PHE A 363 -16.63 -5.96 -6.82
CA PHE A 363 -16.23 -6.00 -8.22
C PHE A 363 -15.92 -7.45 -8.64
N PRO A 364 -16.26 -7.88 -9.89
CA PRO A 364 -15.94 -9.22 -10.36
C PRO A 364 -14.43 -9.48 -10.38
N GLU A 365 -14.03 -10.69 -10.01
CA GLU A 365 -12.66 -11.18 -10.12
C GLU A 365 -12.37 -11.77 -11.51
N ALA A 366 -11.11 -12.12 -11.79
CA ALA A 366 -10.75 -12.76 -13.05
C ALA A 366 -11.54 -14.04 -13.31
N GLU A 367 -11.76 -14.86 -12.26
CA GLU A 367 -12.58 -16.08 -12.33
C GLU A 367 -14.02 -15.80 -12.80
N ASP A 368 -14.64 -14.72 -12.31
CA ASP A 368 -16.01 -14.33 -12.66
C ASP A 368 -16.09 -13.92 -14.16
N ILE A 369 -15.06 -13.24 -14.67
CA ILE A 369 -14.95 -12.86 -16.08
C ILE A 369 -14.67 -14.08 -16.98
N LEU A 370 -13.84 -15.01 -16.54
CA LEU A 370 -13.56 -16.25 -17.26
C LEU A 370 -14.81 -17.14 -17.41
N ALA A 371 -15.72 -17.09 -16.45
CA ALA A 371 -17.00 -17.79 -16.56
C ALA A 371 -17.88 -17.27 -17.71
N LEU A 372 -17.61 -16.05 -18.21
CA LEU A 372 -18.33 -15.43 -19.33
C LEU A 372 -17.64 -15.64 -20.70
N LYS A 373 -16.56 -16.42 -20.78
CA LYS A 373 -15.65 -16.48 -21.93
C LYS A 373 -16.36 -16.63 -23.30
N ASP A 374 -17.39 -17.48 -23.36
CA ASP A 374 -18.08 -17.80 -24.61
C ASP A 374 -19.10 -16.71 -25.04
N GLU A 375 -19.54 -15.88 -24.10
CA GLU A 375 -20.56 -14.82 -24.30
C GLU A 375 -20.02 -13.43 -23.91
N ILE A 376 -18.72 -13.25 -23.69
CA ILE A 376 -18.15 -12.03 -23.10
C ILE A 376 -18.49 -10.76 -23.88
N GLU A 377 -18.53 -10.85 -25.22
CA GLU A 377 -18.83 -9.70 -26.08
C GLU A 377 -20.30 -9.29 -25.98
N GLU A 378 -21.21 -10.25 -25.91
CA GLU A 378 -22.64 -10.02 -25.73
C GLU A 378 -22.92 -9.49 -24.32
N ARG A 379 -22.44 -10.19 -23.27
CA ARG A 379 -22.67 -9.84 -21.86
C ARG A 379 -22.17 -8.45 -21.51
N LEU A 380 -20.94 -8.10 -21.89
CA LEU A 380 -20.43 -6.76 -21.65
C LEU A 380 -20.95 -5.74 -22.67
N GLY A 381 -21.31 -6.18 -23.89
CA GLY A 381 -21.87 -5.34 -24.93
C GLY A 381 -23.22 -4.71 -24.53
N THR A 382 -24.10 -5.47 -23.88
CA THR A 382 -25.38 -4.96 -23.33
C THR A 382 -25.18 -3.85 -22.28
N LEU A 383 -24.02 -3.80 -21.63
CA LEU A 383 -23.64 -2.76 -20.66
C LEU A 383 -23.03 -1.52 -21.32
N GLY A 384 -22.73 -1.59 -22.64
CA GLY A 384 -22.09 -0.53 -23.41
C GLY A 384 -20.58 -0.66 -23.60
N VAL A 385 -20.01 -1.83 -23.32
CA VAL A 385 -18.59 -2.12 -23.58
C VAL A 385 -18.43 -2.64 -25.01
N ILE A 386 -17.57 -2.02 -25.79
CA ILE A 386 -17.32 -2.47 -27.18
C ILE A 386 -16.58 -3.81 -27.20
N ALA A 387 -16.85 -4.64 -28.21
CA ALA A 387 -16.31 -6.00 -28.34
C ALA A 387 -14.78 -6.10 -28.19
N ALA A 388 -14.04 -5.14 -28.74
CA ALA A 388 -12.57 -5.12 -28.60
C ALA A 388 -12.09 -5.00 -27.16
N ARG A 389 -12.79 -4.20 -26.32
CA ARG A 389 -12.49 -4.08 -24.89
C ARG A 389 -12.92 -5.33 -24.13
N SER A 390 -14.06 -5.92 -24.47
CA SER A 390 -14.53 -7.18 -23.86
C SER A 390 -13.51 -8.30 -24.05
N ARG A 391 -12.98 -8.45 -25.28
CA ARG A 391 -11.90 -9.42 -25.57
C ARG A 391 -10.61 -9.10 -24.82
N CYS A 392 -10.23 -7.83 -24.70
CA CYS A 392 -9.05 -7.42 -23.96
C CYS A 392 -9.19 -7.74 -22.45
N ILE A 393 -10.37 -7.49 -21.85
CA ILE A 393 -10.65 -7.81 -20.45
C ILE A 393 -10.58 -9.32 -20.21
N LEU A 394 -11.12 -10.13 -21.12
CA LEU A 394 -11.03 -11.59 -21.06
C LEU A 394 -9.58 -12.08 -21.14
N ALA A 395 -8.80 -11.55 -22.09
CA ALA A 395 -7.38 -11.90 -22.24
C ALA A 395 -6.55 -11.53 -21.01
N LEU A 396 -6.85 -10.39 -20.37
CA LEU A 396 -6.23 -10.02 -19.08
C LEU A 396 -6.59 -11.01 -17.98
N ALA A 397 -7.86 -11.43 -17.88
CA ALA A 397 -8.29 -12.42 -16.90
C ALA A 397 -7.56 -13.75 -17.11
N GLN A 398 -7.43 -14.21 -18.36
CA GLN A 398 -6.71 -15.43 -18.73
C GLN A 398 -5.22 -15.35 -18.33
N ALA A 399 -4.56 -14.27 -18.70
CA ALA A 399 -3.13 -14.09 -18.42
C ALA A 399 -2.81 -13.96 -16.92
N LEU A 400 -3.72 -13.43 -16.11
CA LEU A 400 -3.58 -13.38 -14.65
C LEU A 400 -3.78 -14.74 -14.01
N GLU A 401 -4.80 -15.50 -14.43
CA GLU A 401 -5.09 -16.83 -13.86
C GLU A 401 -4.06 -17.89 -14.29
N SER A 402 -3.50 -17.79 -15.50
CA SER A 402 -2.39 -18.64 -15.95
C SER A 402 -1.04 -18.29 -15.26
N GLY A 403 -0.94 -17.09 -14.67
CA GLY A 403 0.31 -16.58 -14.10
C GLY A 403 1.29 -16.04 -15.15
N ASP A 404 0.86 -15.84 -16.39
CA ASP A 404 1.69 -15.26 -17.45
C ASP A 404 2.04 -13.79 -17.15
N ILE A 405 1.15 -13.06 -16.49
CA ILE A 405 1.37 -11.71 -15.99
C ILE A 405 1.17 -11.62 -14.47
N ALA A 406 1.86 -10.68 -13.84
CA ALA A 406 1.69 -10.34 -12.44
C ALA A 406 1.43 -8.85 -12.28
N LEU A 407 0.38 -8.49 -11.54
CA LEU A 407 -0.01 -7.10 -11.25
C LEU A 407 0.10 -6.81 -9.75
N GLY A 408 1.28 -6.93 -9.20
CA GLY A 408 1.51 -6.69 -7.76
C GLY A 408 2.81 -5.92 -7.53
N ALA A 409 2.97 -5.35 -6.35
CA ALA A 409 4.14 -4.55 -5.98
C ALA A 409 5.48 -5.32 -6.03
N TYR A 410 5.44 -6.65 -6.03
CA TYR A 410 6.60 -7.53 -6.16
C TYR A 410 6.97 -7.85 -7.62
N ALA A 411 6.11 -7.50 -8.59
CA ALA A 411 6.38 -7.71 -10.01
C ALA A 411 7.51 -6.80 -10.50
N ASP A 412 8.19 -7.22 -11.55
CA ASP A 412 9.14 -6.36 -12.26
C ASP A 412 8.38 -5.51 -13.27
N PRO A 413 8.30 -4.18 -13.10
CA PRO A 413 7.44 -3.35 -13.94
C PRO A 413 7.83 -3.38 -15.43
N GLU A 414 9.13 -3.46 -15.75
CA GLU A 414 9.60 -3.43 -17.14
C GLU A 414 9.26 -4.74 -17.85
N GLN A 415 9.48 -5.88 -17.18
CA GLN A 415 9.12 -7.19 -17.71
C GLN A 415 7.61 -7.36 -17.85
N GLU A 416 6.84 -6.95 -16.85
CA GLU A 416 5.39 -7.09 -16.89
C GLU A 416 4.75 -6.15 -17.92
N MET A 417 5.28 -4.94 -18.12
CA MET A 417 4.83 -4.06 -19.21
C MET A 417 5.07 -4.69 -20.58
N ALA A 418 6.22 -5.36 -20.77
CA ALA A 418 6.49 -6.06 -22.04
C ALA A 418 5.49 -7.19 -22.30
N LYS A 419 5.13 -7.96 -21.28
CA LYS A 419 4.11 -9.03 -21.37
C LYS A 419 2.70 -8.45 -21.59
N LEU A 420 2.33 -7.40 -20.86
CA LEU A 420 1.04 -6.72 -21.02
C LEU A 420 0.85 -6.21 -22.45
N MET A 421 1.86 -5.66 -23.08
CA MET A 421 1.81 -5.17 -24.47
C MET A 421 1.63 -6.30 -25.51
N GLN A 422 1.80 -7.57 -25.17
CA GLN A 422 1.46 -8.69 -26.04
C GLN A 422 -0.05 -8.95 -26.07
N ILE A 423 -0.80 -8.45 -25.09
CA ILE A 423 -2.26 -8.59 -25.06
C ILE A 423 -2.87 -7.58 -26.03
N LYS A 424 -3.63 -8.09 -27.02
CA LYS A 424 -4.32 -7.24 -28.00
C LYS A 424 -5.25 -6.23 -27.32
N GLY A 425 -5.02 -4.96 -27.57
CA GLY A 425 -5.76 -3.85 -26.95
C GLY A 425 -5.03 -3.18 -25.79
N ILE A 426 -3.85 -3.65 -25.38
CA ILE A 426 -3.01 -2.98 -24.40
C ILE A 426 -1.83 -2.33 -25.12
N GLY A 427 -1.83 -1.00 -25.16
CA GLY A 427 -0.73 -0.19 -25.65
C GLY A 427 0.19 0.30 -24.53
N SER A 428 1.27 1.00 -24.92
CA SER A 428 2.27 1.56 -23.98
C SER A 428 1.65 2.40 -22.87
N TRP A 429 0.66 3.26 -23.19
CA TRP A 429 -0.04 4.06 -22.18
C TRP A 429 -0.68 3.19 -21.11
N THR A 430 -1.46 2.17 -21.51
CA THR A 430 -2.16 1.28 -20.56
C THR A 430 -1.17 0.47 -19.73
N ALA A 431 -0.11 -0.07 -20.34
CA ALA A 431 0.93 -0.82 -19.64
C ALA A 431 1.64 0.05 -18.59
N LYS A 432 2.06 1.27 -18.93
CA LYS A 432 2.67 2.24 -18.00
C LYS A 432 1.71 2.66 -16.87
N TYR A 433 0.43 2.89 -17.22
CA TYR A 433 -0.59 3.22 -16.24
C TYR A 433 -0.78 2.09 -15.22
N LEU A 434 -0.83 0.84 -15.68
CA LEU A 434 -0.90 -0.33 -14.81
C LEU A 434 0.35 -0.47 -13.96
N ALA A 435 1.55 -0.30 -14.52
CA ALA A 435 2.79 -0.32 -13.75
C ALA A 435 2.79 0.72 -12.61
N MET A 436 2.33 1.94 -12.90
CA MET A 436 2.18 3.00 -11.91
C MET A 436 1.16 2.64 -10.81
N ARG A 437 -0.04 2.15 -11.20
CA ARG A 437 -1.19 2.03 -10.32
C ARG A 437 -1.25 0.71 -9.57
N THR A 438 -0.77 -0.40 -10.16
CA THR A 438 -0.86 -1.75 -9.58
C THR A 438 0.46 -2.23 -9.01
N MET A 439 1.58 -1.91 -9.65
CA MET A 439 2.92 -2.33 -9.22
C MET A 439 3.62 -1.28 -8.35
N GLY A 440 3.03 -0.07 -8.24
CA GLY A 440 3.61 1.04 -7.49
C GLY A 440 4.91 1.58 -8.11
N TRP A 441 5.09 1.44 -9.43
CA TRP A 441 6.31 1.92 -10.07
C TRP A 441 6.41 3.46 -10.03
N PRO A 442 7.41 4.01 -9.34
CA PRO A 442 7.51 5.46 -9.14
C PRO A 442 7.97 6.21 -10.37
N ASP A 443 8.48 5.52 -11.39
CA ASP A 443 9.13 6.13 -12.57
C ASP A 443 8.37 5.90 -13.90
N ALA A 444 7.06 5.64 -13.85
CA ALA A 444 6.22 5.61 -15.04
C ALA A 444 5.92 7.03 -15.52
N PHE A 445 5.99 7.26 -16.86
CA PHE A 445 5.59 8.51 -17.48
C PHE A 445 4.74 8.25 -18.73
N LEU A 446 3.57 8.87 -18.77
CA LEU A 446 2.57 8.70 -19.82
C LEU A 446 2.58 9.93 -20.73
N GLU A 447 3.52 10.00 -21.63
CA GLU A 447 3.80 11.16 -22.51
C GLU A 447 2.65 11.52 -23.46
N THR A 448 1.77 10.55 -23.76
CA THR A 448 0.60 10.71 -24.62
C THR A 448 -0.70 10.95 -23.86
N ASP A 449 -0.64 10.99 -22.51
CA ASP A 449 -1.81 11.21 -21.65
C ASP A 449 -2.45 12.58 -21.90
N ILE A 450 -3.79 12.63 -21.83
CA ILE A 450 -4.54 13.86 -22.13
C ILE A 450 -4.28 14.96 -21.09
N GLY A 451 -4.19 14.63 -19.80
CA GLY A 451 -3.87 15.60 -18.76
C GLY A 451 -2.45 16.13 -18.88
N VAL A 452 -1.49 15.28 -19.27
CA VAL A 452 -0.12 15.71 -19.60
C VAL A 452 -0.10 16.62 -20.83
N LYS A 453 -0.92 16.31 -21.85
CA LYS A 453 -1.07 17.16 -23.03
C LYS A 453 -1.63 18.54 -22.66
N HIS A 454 -2.60 18.61 -21.78
CA HIS A 454 -3.18 19.87 -21.31
C HIS A 454 -2.19 20.67 -20.46
N ALA A 455 -1.43 20.02 -19.59
CA ALA A 455 -0.43 20.69 -18.76
C ALA A 455 0.80 21.17 -19.55
N LEU A 456 1.15 20.48 -20.65
CA LEU A 456 2.34 20.74 -21.49
C LEU A 456 1.95 20.85 -22.97
N PRO A 457 1.09 21.82 -23.38
CA PRO A 457 0.55 21.92 -24.72
C PRO A 457 1.61 22.24 -25.77
N GLU A 458 2.65 22.98 -25.41
CA GLU A 458 3.76 23.41 -26.27
C GLU A 458 4.69 22.27 -26.71
N TYR A 459 4.62 21.10 -26.00
CA TYR A 459 5.55 20.00 -26.22
C TYR A 459 4.89 18.84 -26.98
N THR A 460 5.61 18.27 -27.94
CA THR A 460 5.25 16.98 -28.55
C THR A 460 5.42 15.82 -27.56
N PRO A 461 4.82 14.64 -27.80
CA PRO A 461 5.03 13.48 -26.94
C PRO A 461 6.50 13.11 -26.75
N LYS A 462 7.32 13.23 -27.78
CA LYS A 462 8.77 12.96 -27.71
C LYS A 462 9.48 13.97 -26.81
N GLU A 463 9.16 15.26 -26.95
CA GLU A 463 9.75 16.32 -26.12
C GLU A 463 9.28 16.21 -24.66
N ARG A 464 8.01 15.82 -24.40
CA ARG A 464 7.52 15.54 -23.04
C ARG A 464 8.29 14.40 -22.40
N LEU A 465 8.56 13.33 -23.14
CA LEU A 465 9.36 12.20 -22.64
C LEU A 465 10.80 12.64 -22.34
N GLU A 466 11.42 13.46 -23.21
CA GLU A 466 12.75 14.01 -22.97
C GLU A 466 12.77 14.91 -21.72
N LEU A 467 11.81 15.84 -21.63
CA LEU A 467 11.64 16.73 -20.50
C LEU A 467 11.50 15.95 -19.18
N SER A 468 10.78 14.83 -19.21
CA SER A 468 10.54 14.00 -18.02
C SER A 468 11.78 13.32 -17.47
N ARG A 469 12.90 13.27 -18.21
CA ARG A 469 14.14 12.63 -17.74
C ARG A 469 14.72 13.29 -16.50
N GLN A 470 14.56 14.61 -16.36
CA GLN A 470 15.02 15.35 -15.19
C GLN A 470 14.23 15.02 -13.91
N TRP A 471 13.01 14.45 -14.05
CA TRP A 471 12.13 14.08 -12.92
C TRP A 471 12.36 12.65 -12.44
N ARG A 472 13.26 11.91 -13.08
CA ARG A 472 13.63 10.57 -12.60
C ARG A 472 14.23 10.66 -11.21
N PRO A 473 13.90 9.67 -10.38
CA PRO A 473 13.10 8.46 -10.58
C PRO A 473 11.61 8.61 -10.16
N TRP A 474 11.10 9.85 -10.08
CA TRP A 474 9.80 10.18 -9.53
C TRP A 474 8.75 10.58 -10.59
N ARG A 475 8.88 10.04 -11.82
CA ARG A 475 8.01 10.46 -12.93
C ARG A 475 6.53 10.15 -12.72
N SER A 476 6.17 9.13 -11.95
CA SER A 476 4.78 8.86 -11.56
C SER A 476 4.21 9.96 -10.65
N TYR A 477 5.03 10.54 -9.79
CA TYR A 477 4.63 11.69 -8.98
C TYR A 477 4.59 12.98 -9.82
N ALA A 478 5.48 13.10 -10.80
CA ALA A 478 5.39 14.18 -11.80
C ALA A 478 4.07 14.12 -12.57
N MET A 479 3.57 12.92 -12.92
CA MET A 479 2.22 12.75 -13.48
C MET A 479 1.14 13.33 -12.58
N MET A 480 1.21 13.07 -11.26
CA MET A 480 0.24 13.62 -10.30
C MET A 480 0.33 15.15 -10.21
N CYS A 481 1.54 15.72 -10.29
CA CYS A 481 1.72 17.18 -10.38
C CYS A 481 1.01 17.74 -11.61
N LEU A 482 1.24 17.16 -12.80
CA LEU A 482 0.64 17.62 -14.04
C LEU A 482 -0.89 17.45 -14.05
N TRP A 483 -1.41 16.34 -13.53
CA TRP A 483 -2.86 16.11 -13.41
C TRP A 483 -3.53 17.02 -12.36
N ASN A 484 -2.77 17.57 -11.41
CA ASN A 484 -3.30 18.53 -10.44
C ASN A 484 -3.77 19.84 -11.09
N LEU A 485 -3.22 20.20 -12.25
CA LEU A 485 -3.64 21.40 -13.01
C LEU A 485 -5.01 21.24 -13.69
N ASP A 486 -5.42 20.00 -14.00
CA ASP A 486 -6.75 19.72 -14.58
C ASP A 486 -7.87 19.72 -13.50
N ALA A 487 -7.55 19.94 -12.22
CA ALA A 487 -8.54 20.06 -11.16
C ALA A 487 -9.30 21.40 -11.27
N PRO A 488 -10.63 21.43 -11.23
CA PRO A 488 -11.39 22.67 -11.20
C PRO A 488 -10.97 23.49 -9.98
N GLY A 489 -10.25 24.60 -10.17
CA GLY A 489 -9.73 25.49 -9.13
C GLY A 489 -8.23 25.79 -9.18
N ALA A 490 -7.46 25.14 -10.02
CA ALA A 490 -5.99 25.32 -10.12
C ALA A 490 -5.55 26.46 -11.05
N ALA A 491 -6.48 27.16 -11.71
CA ALA A 491 -6.17 28.32 -12.54
C ALA A 491 -7.28 29.35 -12.47
N LYS A 492 -7.10 30.37 -11.66
CA LYS A 492 -7.52 31.76 -11.93
C LYS A 492 -6.57 32.71 -11.21
#